data_4569e059f98acc3deaa09417e88a9742
#
_entry.id   4569e059f98acc3deaa09417e88a9742
#
_cell.length_a   1.000
_cell.length_b   1.000
_cell.length_c   1.000
_cell.angle_alpha   90.00
_cell.angle_beta   90.00
_cell.angle_gamma   90.00
#
_symmetry.space_group_name_H-M   'P 1'
#
loop_
_entity.id
_entity.type
_entity.pdbx_description
1 polymer ?
#
loop_
_entity_poly.entity_id
_entity_poly.type
_entity_poly.pdbx_seq_one_letter_code
_entity_poly.pdbx_strand_id
1 'polypeptide(L)'
;MRALKISLILVVIALQGMGELMAQDGVIKVTLLGTGTPQLNPARMSYSTLIEAGDEVLMFDAGRAAMLQAKKSGANLKKLNKLFLTHLHSDHVIGIPDVWLTGFLAPAFRATPFQLWGPAGVKNLAAGLRQAYDFDVGIRIKQYGGKRAEGMEFDATQIHDGYVYESNGVKVTAFEVHHTGPNSAYGYKIEYNGRSVVLSGDTTYDENVIKYAKGVDLLVHQVGYAPEEALAKNQVVARIMSHHTQPKQVAKIFTVTQPKLAVFSHIVVFTEKGPDLSSDGEEKMMEVVRQTYDGPVVLGQDLMAFEVGDTVTQLQ
;
A
#
# COMPACT_ATOMS: atom_id res chain seq x y z
N MET A 1 -74.67 -3.15 -32.05
CA MET A 1 -73.28 -3.38 -32.36
C MET A 1 -72.43 -2.37 -31.56
N ARG A 2 -71.85 -2.81 -30.45
CA ARG A 2 -70.90 -1.93 -29.62
C ARG A 2 -69.49 -2.35 -29.92
N ALA A 3 -68.72 -1.42 -30.49
CA ALA A 3 -67.29 -1.60 -30.77
C ALA A 3 -66.48 -1.49 -29.47
N LEU A 4 -65.76 -2.54 -29.14
CA LEU A 4 -64.85 -2.62 -27.98
C LEU A 4 -63.51 -1.97 -28.39
N LYS A 5 -63.17 -0.83 -27.78
CA LYS A 5 -61.87 -0.23 -27.95
C LYS A 5 -60.88 -0.90 -27.00
N ILE A 6 -59.94 -1.65 -27.58
CA ILE A 6 -58.81 -2.22 -26.82
C ILE A 6 -57.74 -1.14 -26.75
N SER A 7 -57.53 -0.60 -25.56
CA SER A 7 -56.37 0.30 -25.28
C SER A 7 -55.14 -0.55 -25.01
N LEU A 8 -54.17 -0.41 -25.90
CA LEU A 8 -52.86 -1.01 -25.78
C LEU A 8 -52.02 -0.17 -24.77
N ILE A 9 -51.83 -0.68 -23.57
CA ILE A 9 -50.93 -0.06 -22.59
C ILE A 9 -49.52 -0.53 -22.93
N LEU A 10 -48.71 0.35 -23.47
CA LEU A 10 -47.28 0.15 -23.59
C LEU A 10 -46.65 0.25 -22.20
N VAL A 11 -46.26 -0.88 -21.64
CA VAL A 11 -45.42 -0.94 -20.45
C VAL A 11 -43.96 -0.66 -20.92
N VAL A 12 -43.50 0.57 -20.73
CA VAL A 12 -42.09 0.89 -20.85
C VAL A 12 -41.39 0.35 -19.61
N ILE A 13 -40.80 -0.82 -19.72
CA ILE A 13 -39.87 -1.34 -18.72
C ILE A 13 -38.58 -0.50 -18.85
N ALA A 14 -38.44 0.46 -17.96
CA ALA A 14 -37.16 1.11 -17.74
C ALA A 14 -36.18 0.07 -17.19
N LEU A 15 -35.36 -0.50 -18.05
CA LEU A 15 -34.14 -1.19 -17.65
C LEU A 15 -33.24 -0.15 -16.99
N GLN A 16 -33.37 0.01 -15.66
CA GLN A 16 -32.31 0.60 -14.88
C GLN A 16 -31.14 -0.38 -14.96
N GLY A 17 -30.20 -0.03 -15.83
CA GLY A 17 -28.95 -0.76 -15.94
C GLY A 17 -28.29 -0.77 -14.56
N MET A 18 -28.15 -1.96 -13.99
CA MET A 18 -27.10 -2.25 -13.04
C MET A 18 -25.80 -1.94 -13.78
N GLY A 19 -25.25 -0.76 -13.50
CA GLY A 19 -23.89 -0.45 -13.90
C GLY A 19 -22.99 -1.43 -13.16
N GLU A 20 -22.65 -2.55 -13.81
CA GLU A 20 -21.39 -3.21 -13.53
C GLU A 20 -20.35 -2.10 -13.62
N LEU A 21 -19.66 -1.85 -12.51
CA LEU A 21 -18.46 -1.04 -12.48
C LEU A 21 -17.50 -1.76 -13.44
N MET A 22 -17.56 -1.41 -14.72
CA MET A 22 -16.54 -1.79 -15.68
C MET A 22 -15.26 -1.26 -15.07
N ALA A 23 -14.32 -2.14 -14.74
CA ALA A 23 -12.96 -1.72 -14.44
C ALA A 23 -12.57 -0.79 -15.58
N GLN A 24 -12.32 0.49 -15.29
CA GLN A 24 -11.90 1.43 -16.33
C GLN A 24 -10.61 0.86 -16.91
N ASP A 25 -10.68 0.36 -18.14
CA ASP A 25 -9.54 -0.24 -18.83
C ASP A 25 -8.39 0.78 -18.83
N GLY A 26 -7.30 0.42 -18.14
CA GLY A 26 -6.07 1.17 -18.20
C GLY A 26 -5.74 2.10 -17.04
N VAL A 27 -6.48 2.09 -15.93
CA VAL A 27 -6.15 2.86 -14.71
C VAL A 27 -5.45 2.02 -13.66
N ILE A 28 -4.70 2.68 -12.76
CA ILE A 28 -4.20 2.08 -11.52
C ILE A 28 -5.02 2.65 -10.37
N LYS A 29 -5.63 1.80 -9.56
CA LYS A 29 -6.23 2.21 -8.29
C LYS A 29 -5.27 1.96 -7.15
N VAL A 30 -5.00 2.98 -6.36
CA VAL A 30 -4.13 2.95 -5.18
C VAL A 30 -4.97 3.17 -3.94
N THR A 31 -4.94 2.25 -2.99
CA THR A 31 -5.64 2.41 -1.69
C THR A 31 -4.63 2.33 -0.55
N LEU A 32 -4.61 3.35 0.28
CA LEU A 32 -3.79 3.37 1.50
C LEU A 32 -4.51 2.54 2.57
N LEU A 33 -4.09 1.31 2.79
CA LEU A 33 -4.71 0.44 3.80
C LEU A 33 -4.31 0.83 5.21
N GLY A 34 -3.10 1.36 5.38
CA GLY A 34 -2.59 1.88 6.63
C GLY A 34 -1.53 2.94 6.35
N THR A 35 -1.61 4.05 7.06
CA THR A 35 -0.74 5.23 6.88
C THR A 35 0.11 5.52 8.11
N GLY A 36 -0.02 4.67 9.14
CA GLY A 36 0.70 4.78 10.41
C GLY A 36 2.01 3.99 10.42
N THR A 37 2.57 3.89 11.59
CA THR A 37 3.93 3.48 11.95
C THR A 37 3.87 2.35 13.00
N PRO A 38 4.98 1.90 13.61
CA PRO A 38 4.93 0.90 14.68
C PRO A 38 4.13 1.36 15.91
N GLN A 39 3.98 2.65 16.16
CA GLN A 39 3.19 3.19 17.26
C GLN A 39 1.71 2.83 17.13
N LEU A 40 1.08 2.50 18.26
CA LEU A 40 -0.36 2.22 18.27
C LEU A 40 -1.14 3.52 18.13
N ASN A 41 -1.75 3.72 16.98
CA ASN A 41 -2.64 4.83 16.71
C ASN A 41 -3.99 4.29 16.21
N PRO A 42 -5.10 4.49 16.95
CA PRO A 42 -6.42 4.03 16.51
C PRO A 42 -6.91 4.67 15.20
N ALA A 43 -6.40 5.85 14.85
CA ALA A 43 -6.76 6.57 13.63
C ALA A 43 -5.93 6.15 12.42
N ARG A 44 -4.79 5.47 12.61
CA ARG A 44 -3.87 5.07 11.55
C ARG A 44 -3.36 3.66 11.78
N MET A 45 -3.76 2.72 10.94
CA MET A 45 -3.19 1.37 10.94
C MET A 45 -1.75 1.42 10.44
N SER A 46 -0.94 0.41 10.81
CA SER A 46 0.45 0.31 10.36
C SER A 46 0.52 0.18 8.84
N TYR A 47 1.64 0.59 8.27
CA TYR A 47 1.80 0.81 6.83
C TYR A 47 1.40 -0.40 5.96
N SER A 48 0.56 -0.14 5.00
CA SER A 48 0.19 -1.05 3.91
C SER A 48 -0.49 -0.29 2.78
N THR A 49 -0.17 -0.61 1.55
CA THR A 49 -0.78 -0.04 0.35
C THR A 49 -1.28 -1.14 -0.58
N LEU A 50 -2.47 -0.98 -1.14
CA LEU A 50 -3.05 -1.89 -2.13
C LEU A 50 -3.05 -1.23 -3.50
N ILE A 51 -2.62 -1.96 -4.52
CA ILE A 51 -2.64 -1.57 -5.93
C ILE A 51 -3.55 -2.52 -6.68
N GLU A 52 -4.53 -1.98 -7.39
CA GLU A 52 -5.38 -2.71 -8.32
C GLU A 52 -5.13 -2.14 -9.72
N ALA A 53 -4.69 -2.99 -10.65
CA ALA A 53 -4.38 -2.60 -12.03
C ALA A 53 -4.73 -3.74 -12.99
N GLY A 54 -5.69 -3.55 -13.86
CA GLY A 54 -6.24 -4.62 -14.69
C GLY A 54 -6.68 -5.82 -13.85
N ASP A 55 -6.09 -6.98 -14.12
CA ASP A 55 -6.40 -8.21 -13.38
C ASP A 55 -5.56 -8.41 -12.11
N GLU A 56 -4.59 -7.55 -11.86
CA GLU A 56 -3.68 -7.65 -10.73
C GLU A 56 -4.21 -6.95 -9.48
N VAL A 57 -4.05 -7.63 -8.33
CA VAL A 57 -4.28 -7.08 -6.99
C VAL A 57 -3.01 -7.33 -6.18
N LEU A 58 -2.25 -6.28 -5.95
CA LEU A 58 -0.93 -6.32 -5.35
C LEU A 58 -0.94 -5.58 -4.01
N MET A 59 -0.44 -6.20 -2.96
CA MET A 59 -0.25 -5.53 -1.66
C MET A 59 1.22 -5.17 -1.49
N PHE A 60 1.47 -3.98 -1.01
CA PHE A 60 2.80 -3.48 -0.63
C PHE A 60 2.83 -3.24 0.86
N ASP A 61 3.66 -4.02 1.54
CA ASP A 61 3.69 -4.20 2.98
C ASP A 61 2.37 -4.67 3.59
N ALA A 62 2.47 -5.39 4.69
CA ALA A 62 1.33 -5.89 5.44
C ALA A 62 1.50 -5.55 6.92
N GLY A 63 1.26 -4.30 7.25
CA GLY A 63 1.24 -3.83 8.62
C GLY A 63 0.01 -4.32 9.38
N ARG A 64 -0.14 -3.83 10.61
CA ARG A 64 -1.28 -4.18 11.48
C ARG A 64 -2.60 -3.85 10.80
N ALA A 65 -3.54 -4.80 10.79
CA ALA A 65 -4.87 -4.72 10.21
C ALA A 65 -4.93 -4.67 8.67
N ALA A 66 -3.85 -4.90 7.93
CA ALA A 66 -3.80 -4.85 6.46
C ALA A 66 -4.94 -5.65 5.80
N MET A 67 -5.18 -6.90 6.23
CA MET A 67 -6.25 -7.74 5.68
C MET A 67 -7.66 -7.19 5.97
N LEU A 68 -7.89 -6.68 7.17
CA LEU A 68 -9.17 -6.07 7.53
C LEU A 68 -9.43 -4.80 6.72
N GLN A 69 -8.42 -3.97 6.52
CA GLN A 69 -8.50 -2.75 5.71
C GLN A 69 -8.70 -3.08 4.22
N ALA A 70 -8.03 -4.10 3.69
CA ALA A 70 -8.28 -4.60 2.34
C ALA A 70 -9.74 -5.07 2.16
N LYS A 71 -10.32 -5.73 3.17
CA LYS A 71 -11.75 -6.07 3.16
C LYS A 71 -12.64 -4.85 3.16
N LYS A 72 -12.35 -3.84 3.99
CA LYS A 72 -13.11 -2.58 4.08
C LYS A 72 -13.04 -1.76 2.80
N SER A 73 -11.90 -1.77 2.08
CA SER A 73 -11.73 -1.05 0.81
C SER A 73 -12.56 -1.63 -0.35
N GLY A 74 -13.19 -2.79 -0.14
CA GLY A 74 -13.94 -3.49 -1.19
C GLY A 74 -13.06 -4.28 -2.17
N ALA A 75 -11.77 -4.43 -1.90
CA ALA A 75 -10.85 -5.15 -2.76
C ALA A 75 -11.27 -6.59 -3.05
N ASN A 76 -10.92 -7.07 -4.23
CA ASN A 76 -11.18 -8.46 -4.61
C ASN A 76 -10.19 -9.41 -3.92
N LEU A 77 -10.55 -9.85 -2.70
CA LEU A 77 -9.71 -10.73 -1.90
C LEU A 77 -9.39 -12.09 -2.57
N LYS A 78 -10.16 -12.52 -3.57
CA LYS A 78 -9.85 -13.74 -4.34
C LYS A 78 -8.61 -13.59 -5.21
N LYS A 79 -8.28 -12.36 -5.61
CA LYS A 79 -7.09 -12.03 -6.40
C LYS A 79 -5.90 -11.62 -5.51
N LEU A 80 -6.12 -11.38 -4.22
CA LEU A 80 -5.07 -10.94 -3.29
C LEU A 80 -4.23 -12.14 -2.84
N ASN A 81 -3.18 -12.43 -3.60
CA ASN A 81 -2.22 -13.49 -3.28
C ASN A 81 -0.75 -13.06 -3.49
N LYS A 82 -0.50 -11.77 -3.65
CA LYS A 82 0.81 -11.19 -3.96
C LYS A 82 1.13 -10.08 -2.99
N LEU A 83 2.26 -10.21 -2.29
CA LEU A 83 2.74 -9.25 -1.32
C LEU A 83 4.20 -8.88 -1.61
N PHE A 84 4.47 -7.60 -1.71
CA PHE A 84 5.80 -7.01 -1.90
C PHE A 84 6.19 -6.29 -0.61
N LEU A 85 7.33 -6.65 -0.03
CA LEU A 85 7.83 -6.02 1.20
C LEU A 85 8.90 -5.00 0.86
N THR A 86 8.75 -3.80 1.41
CA THR A 86 9.79 -2.75 1.33
C THR A 86 10.98 -3.13 2.21
N HIS A 87 10.74 -3.56 3.42
CA HIS A 87 11.73 -4.04 4.38
C HIS A 87 11.07 -4.89 5.48
N LEU A 88 11.84 -5.35 6.48
CA LEU A 88 11.35 -6.33 7.46
C LEU A 88 11.09 -5.76 8.86
N HIS A 89 10.86 -4.45 9.01
CA HIS A 89 10.38 -3.92 10.29
C HIS A 89 8.98 -4.43 10.61
N SER A 90 8.68 -4.52 11.90
CA SER A 90 7.46 -5.17 12.40
C SER A 90 6.17 -4.54 11.89
N ASP A 91 6.13 -3.25 11.71
CA ASP A 91 4.97 -2.50 11.24
C ASP A 91 4.70 -2.66 9.73
N HIS A 92 5.62 -3.30 8.99
CA HIS A 92 5.46 -3.67 7.59
C HIS A 92 5.14 -5.15 7.39
N VAL A 93 5.35 -6.00 8.42
CA VAL A 93 5.26 -7.46 8.26
C VAL A 93 4.30 -8.16 9.25
N ILE A 94 3.89 -7.50 10.33
CA ILE A 94 3.11 -8.12 11.42
C ILE A 94 1.73 -8.63 10.97
N GLY A 95 1.17 -8.09 9.91
CA GLY A 95 -0.10 -8.52 9.32
C GLY A 95 0.01 -9.67 8.32
N ILE A 96 1.22 -10.11 7.96
CA ILE A 96 1.40 -11.20 6.98
C ILE A 96 0.63 -12.46 7.36
N PRO A 97 0.67 -12.95 8.61
CA PRO A 97 -0.11 -14.13 9.00
C PRO A 97 -1.59 -14.00 8.71
N ASP A 98 -2.18 -12.83 9.01
CA ASP A 98 -3.61 -12.60 8.75
C ASP A 98 -3.91 -12.60 7.24
N VAL A 99 -3.13 -11.90 6.42
CA VAL A 99 -3.30 -11.88 4.96
C VAL A 99 -3.15 -13.28 4.37
N TRP A 100 -2.12 -14.01 4.79
CA TRP A 100 -1.82 -15.36 4.31
C TRP A 100 -2.91 -16.36 4.71
N LEU A 101 -3.23 -16.48 6.00
CA LEU A 101 -4.17 -17.48 6.50
C LEU A 101 -5.63 -17.15 6.10
N THR A 102 -6.06 -15.90 6.20
CA THR A 102 -7.39 -15.48 5.80
C THR A 102 -7.60 -15.62 4.28
N GLY A 103 -6.57 -15.38 3.47
CA GLY A 103 -6.63 -15.60 2.02
C GLY A 103 -6.87 -17.06 1.60
N PHE A 104 -6.55 -18.04 2.44
CA PHE A 104 -6.88 -19.44 2.22
C PHE A 104 -8.37 -19.75 2.50
N LEU A 105 -9.01 -18.98 3.36
CA LEU A 105 -10.40 -19.20 3.79
C LEU A 105 -11.40 -18.55 2.82
N ALA A 106 -12.69 -18.81 3.07
CA ALA A 106 -13.78 -18.12 2.37
C ALA A 106 -13.78 -16.62 2.69
N PRO A 107 -14.07 -15.74 1.73
CA PRO A 107 -14.47 -16.02 0.35
C PRO A 107 -13.31 -16.13 -0.65
N ALA A 108 -12.07 -15.87 -0.24
CA ALA A 108 -10.92 -15.82 -1.15
C ALA A 108 -10.58 -17.21 -1.71
N PHE A 109 -10.51 -18.22 -0.85
CA PHE A 109 -10.24 -19.61 -1.23
C PHE A 109 -8.98 -19.80 -2.08
N ARG A 110 -7.85 -19.14 -1.72
CA ARG A 110 -6.59 -19.32 -2.42
C ARG A 110 -6.16 -20.78 -2.49
N ALA A 111 -5.86 -21.27 -3.68
CA ALA A 111 -5.43 -22.65 -3.93
C ALA A 111 -3.96 -22.73 -4.42
N THR A 112 -3.33 -21.59 -4.71
CA THR A 112 -1.93 -21.48 -5.10
C THR A 112 -1.09 -20.93 -3.95
N PRO A 113 0.23 -21.14 -3.92
CA PRO A 113 1.10 -20.56 -2.91
C PRO A 113 0.93 -19.05 -2.79
N PHE A 114 1.06 -18.55 -1.56
CA PHE A 114 1.07 -17.11 -1.31
C PHE A 114 2.42 -16.53 -1.75
N GLN A 115 2.39 -15.66 -2.74
CA GLN A 115 3.58 -15.10 -3.36
C GLN A 115 4.10 -13.93 -2.54
N LEU A 116 5.35 -14.00 -2.12
CA LEU A 116 5.98 -13.03 -1.23
C LEU A 116 7.34 -12.58 -1.80
N TRP A 117 7.43 -11.31 -2.16
CA TRP A 117 8.68 -10.67 -2.57
C TRP A 117 9.19 -9.77 -1.46
N GLY A 118 10.50 -9.78 -1.21
CA GLY A 118 11.08 -8.91 -0.18
C GLY A 118 12.59 -8.95 -0.14
N PRO A 119 13.20 -8.16 0.74
CA PRO A 119 14.64 -8.07 0.90
C PRO A 119 15.27 -9.37 1.41
N ALA A 120 16.59 -9.35 1.60
CA ALA A 120 17.32 -10.43 2.26
C ALA A 120 16.67 -10.75 3.62
N GLY A 121 16.40 -12.05 3.86
CA GLY A 121 15.66 -12.53 5.04
C GLY A 121 14.20 -12.88 4.78
N VAL A 122 13.59 -12.49 3.65
CA VAL A 122 12.19 -12.80 3.35
C VAL A 122 11.88 -14.30 3.33
N LYS A 123 12.81 -15.12 2.83
CA LYS A 123 12.66 -16.59 2.84
C LYS A 123 12.65 -17.16 4.26
N ASN A 124 13.50 -16.63 5.13
CA ASN A 124 13.54 -17.03 6.55
C ASN A 124 12.26 -16.60 7.26
N LEU A 125 11.74 -15.41 6.97
CA LEU A 125 10.46 -14.93 7.50
C LEU A 125 9.32 -15.88 7.09
N ALA A 126 9.22 -16.21 5.80
CA ALA A 126 8.20 -17.12 5.28
C ALA A 126 8.28 -18.53 5.94
N ALA A 127 9.49 -19.09 6.04
CA ALA A 127 9.70 -20.38 6.70
C ALA A 127 9.33 -20.33 8.19
N GLY A 128 9.72 -19.26 8.89
CA GLY A 128 9.37 -19.07 10.30
C GLY A 128 7.86 -18.94 10.53
N LEU A 129 7.16 -18.20 9.69
CA LEU A 129 5.70 -18.08 9.72
C LEU A 129 5.02 -19.43 9.43
N ARG A 130 5.48 -20.15 8.42
CA ARG A 130 4.95 -21.48 8.10
C ARG A 130 5.09 -22.43 9.27
N GLN A 131 6.24 -22.42 9.96
CA GLN A 131 6.49 -23.22 11.15
C GLN A 131 5.63 -22.77 12.35
N ALA A 132 5.52 -21.48 12.61
CA ALA A 132 4.74 -20.95 13.73
C ALA A 132 3.26 -21.33 13.66
N TYR A 133 2.71 -21.45 12.46
CA TYR A 133 1.30 -21.80 12.22
C TYR A 133 1.09 -23.24 11.75
N ASP A 134 2.07 -24.14 11.91
CA ASP A 134 1.99 -25.52 11.43
C ASP A 134 0.78 -26.29 11.97
N PHE A 135 0.40 -26.04 13.22
CA PHE A 135 -0.79 -26.64 13.83
C PHE A 135 -2.08 -26.29 13.08
N ASP A 136 -2.33 -24.99 12.85
CA ASP A 136 -3.54 -24.52 12.16
C ASP A 136 -3.54 -24.95 10.68
N VAL A 137 -2.40 -24.79 10.00
CA VAL A 137 -2.20 -25.22 8.62
C VAL A 137 -2.48 -26.72 8.46
N GLY A 138 -1.95 -27.56 9.35
CA GLY A 138 -2.16 -29.01 9.31
C GLY A 138 -3.64 -29.42 9.47
N ILE A 139 -4.39 -28.74 10.33
CA ILE A 139 -5.83 -28.96 10.51
C ILE A 139 -6.59 -28.56 9.24
N ARG A 140 -6.30 -27.36 8.70
CA ARG A 140 -7.01 -26.82 7.53
C ARG A 140 -6.76 -27.66 6.27
N ILE A 141 -5.55 -28.12 6.04
CA ILE A 141 -5.22 -29.03 4.94
C ILE A 141 -6.05 -30.32 5.04
N LYS A 142 -6.21 -30.89 6.25
CA LYS A 142 -7.05 -32.06 6.46
C LYS A 142 -8.54 -31.78 6.21
N GLN A 143 -9.04 -30.61 6.65
CA GLN A 143 -10.47 -30.25 6.51
C GLN A 143 -10.86 -29.97 5.06
N TYR A 144 -10.02 -29.28 4.29
CA TYR A 144 -10.34 -28.85 2.93
C TYR A 144 -9.79 -29.79 1.84
N GLY A 145 -9.10 -30.86 2.24
CA GLY A 145 -8.50 -31.87 1.36
C GLY A 145 -7.23 -31.41 0.66
N GLY A 146 -6.39 -32.39 0.33
CA GLY A 146 -5.03 -32.16 -0.17
C GLY A 146 -4.92 -31.33 -1.49
N LYS A 147 -5.99 -31.24 -2.29
CA LYS A 147 -6.02 -30.46 -3.53
C LYS A 147 -5.77 -28.93 -3.34
N ARG A 148 -5.92 -28.45 -2.13
CA ARG A 148 -5.73 -27.03 -1.77
C ARG A 148 -4.53 -26.79 -0.84
N ALA A 149 -3.79 -27.84 -0.52
CA ALA A 149 -2.66 -27.75 0.41
C ALA A 149 -1.63 -26.69 -0.02
N GLU A 150 -1.37 -26.58 -1.33
CA GLU A 150 -0.44 -25.59 -1.88
C GLU A 150 -0.81 -24.14 -1.53
N GLY A 151 -2.12 -23.85 -1.38
CA GLY A 151 -2.59 -22.53 -0.96
C GLY A 151 -2.16 -22.13 0.46
N MET A 152 -1.65 -23.06 1.26
CA MET A 152 -1.08 -22.80 2.59
C MET A 152 0.45 -22.64 2.58
N GLU A 153 1.09 -22.77 1.43
CA GLU A 153 2.52 -22.59 1.30
C GLU A 153 2.88 -21.17 0.86
N PHE A 154 4.14 -20.78 1.11
CA PHE A 154 4.72 -19.55 0.58
C PHE A 154 5.57 -19.85 -0.65
N ASP A 155 5.45 -18.97 -1.66
CA ASP A 155 6.45 -18.81 -2.72
C ASP A 155 7.20 -17.51 -2.45
N ALA A 156 8.34 -17.58 -1.76
CA ALA A 156 9.09 -16.44 -1.29
C ALA A 156 10.31 -16.16 -2.18
N THR A 157 10.33 -14.98 -2.78
CA THR A 157 11.40 -14.49 -3.66
C THR A 157 12.16 -13.35 -3.00
N GLN A 158 13.48 -13.52 -2.85
CA GLN A 158 14.35 -12.41 -2.45
C GLN A 158 14.60 -11.50 -3.64
N ILE A 159 14.31 -10.21 -3.47
CA ILE A 159 14.55 -9.17 -4.47
C ILE A 159 15.96 -8.56 -4.32
N HIS A 160 16.34 -7.77 -5.31
CA HIS A 160 17.56 -6.97 -5.38
C HIS A 160 17.25 -5.65 -6.08
N ASP A 161 18.18 -4.70 -6.07
CA ASP A 161 18.04 -3.45 -6.82
C ASP A 161 17.78 -3.71 -8.30
N GLY A 162 16.77 -3.04 -8.85
CA GLY A 162 16.33 -3.23 -10.24
C GLY A 162 15.55 -4.52 -10.52
N TYR A 163 15.19 -5.32 -9.48
CA TYR A 163 14.32 -6.49 -9.68
C TYR A 163 12.98 -6.09 -10.29
N VAL A 164 12.56 -6.84 -11.30
CA VAL A 164 11.29 -6.62 -12.01
C VAL A 164 10.38 -7.83 -11.88
N TYR A 165 9.14 -7.55 -11.44
CA TYR A 165 7.99 -8.44 -11.58
C TYR A 165 7.14 -7.93 -12.73
N GLU A 166 6.65 -8.82 -13.59
CA GLU A 166 5.76 -8.45 -14.69
C GLU A 166 4.69 -9.51 -14.89
N SER A 167 3.42 -9.10 -14.91
CA SER A 167 2.26 -9.95 -15.17
C SER A 167 1.07 -9.13 -15.63
N ASN A 168 0.29 -9.66 -16.58
CA ASN A 168 -0.95 -9.05 -17.10
C ASN A 168 -0.79 -7.55 -17.49
N GLY A 169 0.37 -7.18 -18.03
CA GLY A 169 0.70 -5.80 -18.41
C GLY A 169 1.08 -4.89 -17.24
N VAL A 170 1.03 -5.37 -16.01
CA VAL A 170 1.52 -4.65 -14.83
C VAL A 170 2.98 -4.97 -14.62
N LYS A 171 3.79 -3.92 -14.49
CA LYS A 171 5.22 -4.02 -14.19
C LYS A 171 5.51 -3.38 -12.84
N VAL A 172 6.22 -4.11 -11.97
CA VAL A 172 6.70 -3.62 -10.67
C VAL A 172 8.22 -3.67 -10.66
N THR A 173 8.87 -2.54 -10.45
CA THR A 173 10.32 -2.44 -10.33
C THR A 173 10.69 -2.07 -8.90
N ALA A 174 11.46 -2.93 -8.24
CA ALA A 174 12.05 -2.62 -6.94
C ALA A 174 13.32 -1.78 -7.12
N PHE A 175 13.53 -0.79 -6.29
CA PHE A 175 14.77 -0.01 -6.25
C PHE A 175 15.22 0.18 -4.79
N GLU A 176 16.53 0.07 -4.57
CA GLU A 176 17.10 0.18 -3.23
C GLU A 176 17.01 1.60 -2.70
N VAL A 177 16.70 1.73 -1.41
CA VAL A 177 16.67 3.01 -0.69
C VAL A 177 17.37 2.89 0.67
N HIS A 178 17.82 4.01 1.22
CA HIS A 178 18.51 4.04 2.50
C HIS A 178 17.54 4.30 3.66
N HIS A 179 17.45 3.34 4.59
CA HIS A 179 16.62 3.47 5.78
C HIS A 179 17.45 3.28 7.06
N THR A 180 17.65 2.06 7.55
CA THR A 180 18.37 1.78 8.81
C THR A 180 19.53 0.82 8.60
N GLY A 181 20.75 1.24 8.90
CA GLY A 181 21.92 0.38 8.93
C GLY A 181 22.14 -0.44 7.64
N PRO A 182 22.66 -1.67 7.74
CA PRO A 182 22.92 -2.53 6.60
C PRO A 182 21.67 -3.25 6.05
N ASN A 183 20.49 -2.95 6.58
CA ASN A 183 19.25 -3.59 6.15
C ASN A 183 18.84 -3.04 4.79
N SER A 184 18.68 -3.93 3.82
CA SER A 184 18.14 -3.59 2.50
C SER A 184 16.70 -3.11 2.67
N ALA A 185 16.42 -1.90 2.20
CA ALA A 185 15.08 -1.35 2.08
C ALA A 185 14.82 -0.98 0.62
N TYR A 186 13.58 -1.09 0.19
CA TYR A 186 13.20 -0.89 -1.20
C TYR A 186 12.02 0.06 -1.33
N GLY A 187 12.07 0.93 -2.33
CA GLY A 187 10.92 1.54 -2.93
C GLY A 187 10.44 0.72 -4.13
N TYR A 188 9.24 1.00 -4.61
CA TYR A 188 8.65 0.31 -5.76
C TYR A 188 8.08 1.30 -6.76
N LYS A 189 8.36 1.07 -8.05
CA LYS A 189 7.67 1.71 -9.16
C LYS A 189 6.73 0.72 -9.80
N ILE A 190 5.46 1.08 -9.91
CA ILE A 190 4.40 0.29 -10.53
C ILE A 190 3.98 1.00 -11.82
N GLU A 191 3.99 0.27 -12.93
CA GLU A 191 3.63 0.79 -14.25
C GLU A 191 2.55 -0.10 -14.86
N TYR A 192 1.50 0.52 -15.39
CA TYR A 192 0.44 -0.16 -16.11
C TYR A 192 -0.19 0.79 -17.14
N ASN A 193 -0.26 0.34 -18.38
CA ASN A 193 -0.94 1.06 -19.47
C ASN A 193 -0.54 2.54 -19.61
N GLY A 194 0.76 2.85 -19.48
CA GLY A 194 1.30 4.21 -19.56
C GLY A 194 1.10 5.05 -18.29
N ARG A 195 0.52 4.50 -17.22
CA ARG A 195 0.38 5.12 -15.90
C ARG A 195 1.48 4.63 -14.96
N SER A 196 1.81 5.44 -13.98
CA SER A 196 2.89 5.12 -13.05
C SER A 196 2.63 5.60 -11.63
N VAL A 197 2.99 4.74 -10.67
CA VAL A 197 2.95 5.01 -9.24
C VAL A 197 4.30 4.68 -8.64
N VAL A 198 4.79 5.52 -7.73
CA VAL A 198 5.96 5.20 -6.91
C VAL A 198 5.57 5.18 -5.44
N LEU A 199 5.99 4.12 -4.75
CA LEU A 199 5.95 3.97 -3.30
C LEU A 199 7.38 4.10 -2.80
N SER A 200 7.69 5.07 -1.94
CA SER A 200 9.06 5.29 -1.47
C SER A 200 9.57 4.17 -0.56
N GLY A 201 8.67 3.44 0.12
CA GLY A 201 9.05 2.70 1.32
C GLY A 201 9.57 3.66 2.40
N ASP A 202 10.13 3.10 3.46
CA ASP A 202 10.82 3.88 4.48
C ASP A 202 12.22 4.24 4.01
N THR A 203 12.54 5.51 4.04
CA THR A 203 13.79 6.02 3.47
C THR A 203 14.22 7.34 4.10
N THR A 204 15.51 7.63 4.08
CA THR A 204 16.03 8.99 4.20
C THR A 204 15.87 9.73 2.87
N TYR A 205 16.41 10.96 2.75
CA TYR A 205 16.53 11.59 1.42
C TYR A 205 17.37 10.71 0.50
N ASP A 206 16.79 10.28 -0.61
CA ASP A 206 17.39 9.26 -1.48
C ASP A 206 17.27 9.64 -2.96
N GLU A 207 18.40 9.57 -3.67
CA GLU A 207 18.48 9.88 -5.10
C GLU A 207 17.78 8.83 -5.98
N ASN A 208 17.66 7.58 -5.51
CA ASN A 208 16.89 6.56 -6.22
C ASN A 208 15.39 6.90 -6.21
N VAL A 209 14.86 7.40 -5.08
CA VAL A 209 13.47 7.91 -5.08
C VAL A 209 13.29 8.98 -6.14
N ILE A 210 14.22 9.96 -6.22
CA ILE A 210 14.16 11.02 -7.23
C ILE A 210 14.22 10.43 -8.66
N LYS A 211 15.14 9.51 -8.89
CA LYS A 211 15.33 8.85 -10.20
C LYS A 211 14.06 8.14 -10.67
N TYR A 212 13.46 7.32 -9.81
CA TYR A 212 12.31 6.50 -10.18
C TYR A 212 10.98 7.27 -10.15
N ALA A 213 10.88 8.34 -9.32
CA ALA A 213 9.68 9.16 -9.21
C ALA A 213 9.62 10.34 -10.18
N LYS A 214 10.64 10.57 -11.02
CA LYS A 214 10.63 11.70 -11.93
C LYS A 214 9.48 11.60 -12.94
N GLY A 215 8.54 12.57 -12.88
CA GLY A 215 7.40 12.67 -13.78
C GLY A 215 6.35 11.57 -13.60
N VAL A 216 6.32 10.86 -12.46
CA VAL A 216 5.28 9.87 -12.17
C VAL A 216 3.92 10.51 -11.97
N ASP A 217 2.86 9.74 -12.19
CA ASP A 217 1.51 10.24 -11.95
C ASP A 217 1.24 10.38 -10.45
N LEU A 218 1.54 9.36 -9.64
CA LEU A 218 1.34 9.37 -8.19
C LEU A 218 2.63 8.99 -7.46
N LEU A 219 3.05 9.83 -6.51
CA LEU A 219 4.13 9.52 -5.58
C LEU A 219 3.58 9.38 -4.16
N VAL A 220 3.57 8.17 -3.61
CA VAL A 220 3.27 7.92 -2.20
C VAL A 220 4.61 7.88 -1.44
N HIS A 221 4.81 8.84 -0.54
CA HIS A 221 6.09 9.03 0.15
C HIS A 221 5.91 9.05 1.66
N GLN A 222 6.80 8.38 2.37
CA GLN A 222 6.87 8.46 3.83
C GLN A 222 7.38 9.85 4.27
N VAL A 223 7.11 10.25 5.51
CA VAL A 223 7.61 11.50 6.08
C VAL A 223 7.80 11.39 7.58
N GLY A 224 8.92 11.93 8.07
CA GLY A 224 9.19 12.05 9.50
C GLY A 224 9.29 13.52 9.92
N TYR A 225 8.59 13.91 10.98
CA TYR A 225 8.62 15.26 11.54
C TYR A 225 8.80 15.26 13.06
N ALA A 226 9.70 16.08 13.53
CA ALA A 226 9.80 16.49 14.92
C ALA A 226 10.27 17.94 14.99
N PRO A 227 9.78 18.76 15.95
CA PRO A 227 10.30 20.10 16.17
C PRO A 227 11.81 20.07 16.53
N GLU A 228 12.56 21.11 16.16
CA GLU A 228 13.99 21.21 16.44
C GLU A 228 14.32 21.04 17.94
N GLU A 229 13.46 21.56 18.81
CA GLU A 229 13.57 21.39 20.25
C GLU A 229 13.50 19.93 20.69
N ALA A 230 12.60 19.12 20.09
CA ALA A 230 12.50 17.69 20.36
C ALA A 230 13.74 16.94 19.88
N LEU A 231 14.26 17.29 18.70
CA LEU A 231 15.51 16.73 18.17
C LEU A 231 16.71 17.03 19.06
N ALA A 232 16.79 18.25 19.61
CA ALA A 232 17.89 18.66 20.47
C ALA A 232 17.84 18.00 21.86
N LYS A 233 16.64 17.77 22.42
CA LYS A 233 16.47 17.31 23.81
C LYS A 233 16.28 15.80 23.95
N ASN A 234 15.82 15.12 22.89
CA ASN A 234 15.51 13.69 22.94
C ASN A 234 16.31 12.92 21.88
N GLN A 235 17.39 12.25 22.31
CA GLN A 235 18.26 11.48 21.42
C GLN A 235 17.53 10.31 20.73
N VAL A 236 16.49 9.73 21.35
CA VAL A 236 15.69 8.66 20.72
C VAL A 236 14.90 9.23 19.55
N VAL A 237 14.26 10.39 19.72
CA VAL A 237 13.55 11.08 18.65
C VAL A 237 14.52 11.47 17.53
N ALA A 238 15.67 12.05 17.87
CA ALA A 238 16.69 12.41 16.87
C ALA A 238 17.15 11.19 16.05
N ARG A 239 17.38 10.03 16.71
CA ARG A 239 17.76 8.80 16.03
C ARG A 239 16.65 8.28 15.13
N ILE A 240 15.37 8.29 15.57
CA ILE A 240 14.24 7.88 14.73
C ILE A 240 14.14 8.79 13.51
N MET A 241 14.23 10.11 13.69
CA MET A 241 14.17 11.07 12.60
C MET A 241 15.34 10.95 11.62
N SER A 242 16.51 10.47 12.05
CA SER A 242 17.63 10.24 11.13
C SER A 242 17.42 9.11 10.12
N HIS A 243 16.40 8.28 10.33
CA HIS A 243 16.04 7.17 9.44
C HIS A 243 14.90 7.54 8.46
N HIS A 244 14.34 8.74 8.58
CA HIS A 244 13.20 9.18 7.79
C HIS A 244 13.48 10.47 7.05
N THR A 245 12.85 10.65 5.89
CA THR A 245 12.91 11.88 5.12
C THR A 245 12.13 12.98 5.84
N GLN A 246 12.77 14.09 6.13
CA GLN A 246 12.13 15.21 6.82
C GLN A 246 11.35 16.11 5.84
N PRO A 247 10.37 16.93 6.31
CA PRO A 247 9.47 17.70 5.46
C PRO A 247 10.17 18.59 4.41
N LYS A 248 11.24 19.31 4.79
CA LYS A 248 12.03 20.14 3.84
C LYS A 248 12.68 19.29 2.73
N GLN A 249 13.15 18.08 3.08
CA GLN A 249 13.76 17.16 2.13
C GLN A 249 12.70 16.55 1.19
N VAL A 250 11.54 16.18 1.73
CA VAL A 250 10.42 15.67 0.91
C VAL A 250 9.93 16.75 -0.06
N ALA A 251 9.77 18.00 0.40
CA ALA A 251 9.43 19.12 -0.45
C ALA A 251 10.42 19.29 -1.62
N LYS A 252 11.73 19.13 -1.36
CA LYS A 252 12.76 19.13 -2.41
C LYS A 252 12.58 17.95 -3.38
N ILE A 253 12.30 16.74 -2.87
CA ILE A 253 12.00 15.56 -3.72
C ILE A 253 10.82 15.88 -4.65
N PHE A 254 9.70 16.37 -4.12
CA PHE A 254 8.52 16.70 -4.89
C PHE A 254 8.76 17.79 -5.94
N THR A 255 9.56 18.83 -5.58
CA THR A 255 9.95 19.89 -6.52
C THR A 255 10.74 19.35 -7.69
N VAL A 256 11.65 18.38 -7.45
CA VAL A 256 12.49 17.81 -8.52
C VAL A 256 11.75 16.75 -9.32
N THR A 257 10.92 15.93 -8.67
CA THR A 257 10.21 14.82 -9.33
C THR A 257 8.94 15.24 -10.06
N GLN A 258 8.29 16.33 -9.62
CA GLN A 258 7.07 16.90 -10.21
C GLN A 258 5.98 15.84 -10.46
N PRO A 259 5.55 15.07 -9.45
CA PRO A 259 4.46 14.12 -9.61
C PRO A 259 3.16 14.86 -9.91
N LYS A 260 2.22 14.24 -10.65
CA LYS A 260 0.87 14.83 -10.83
C LYS A 260 0.16 14.98 -9.48
N LEU A 261 0.39 14.04 -8.55
CA LEU A 261 -0.04 14.12 -7.16
C LEU A 261 1.01 13.47 -6.25
N ALA A 262 1.37 14.15 -5.15
CA ALA A 262 2.11 13.56 -4.04
C ALA A 262 1.15 13.21 -2.90
N VAL A 263 1.40 12.09 -2.22
CA VAL A 263 0.60 11.66 -1.06
C VAL A 263 1.52 11.20 0.05
N PHE A 264 1.33 11.71 1.24
CA PHE A 264 2.04 11.23 2.41
C PHE A 264 1.39 9.97 2.98
N SER A 265 2.23 8.98 3.29
CA SER A 265 1.88 7.78 4.03
C SER A 265 3.04 7.43 4.97
N HIS A 266 2.91 6.46 5.85
CA HIS A 266 3.90 6.18 6.89
C HIS A 266 4.34 7.48 7.60
N ILE A 267 3.38 8.10 8.28
CA ILE A 267 3.53 9.45 8.84
C ILE A 267 4.07 9.32 10.27
N VAL A 268 5.32 9.73 10.45
CA VAL A 268 6.07 9.65 11.71
C VAL A 268 6.14 11.03 12.33
N VAL A 269 5.33 11.31 13.35
CA VAL A 269 5.35 12.59 14.04
C VAL A 269 5.73 12.41 15.50
N PHE A 270 6.68 13.22 15.98
CA PHE A 270 7.14 13.20 17.36
C PHE A 270 7.16 14.59 17.96
N THR A 271 6.96 14.62 19.28
CA THR A 271 7.26 15.77 20.15
C THR A 271 8.42 15.43 21.07
N GLU A 272 8.83 16.37 21.92
CA GLU A 272 9.82 16.14 22.99
C GLU A 272 9.39 14.99 23.93
N LYS A 273 8.08 14.80 24.13
CA LYS A 273 7.51 13.78 25.04
C LYS A 273 7.33 12.40 24.42
N GLY A 274 7.50 12.28 23.10
CA GLY A 274 7.31 11.03 22.37
C GLY A 274 6.45 11.19 21.10
N PRO A 275 5.84 10.08 20.61
CA PRO A 275 4.99 10.12 19.42
C PRO A 275 3.85 11.13 19.58
N ASP A 276 3.63 11.92 18.54
CA ASP A 276 2.47 12.81 18.43
C ASP A 276 1.40 12.13 17.57
N LEU A 277 0.29 11.80 18.19
CA LEU A 277 -0.86 11.15 17.52
C LEU A 277 -1.98 12.16 17.23
N SER A 278 -1.73 13.44 17.45
CA SER A 278 -2.67 14.53 17.18
C SER A 278 -2.54 15.06 15.74
N SER A 279 -3.56 15.77 15.27
CA SER A 279 -3.52 16.49 13.99
C SER A 279 -2.55 17.68 14.01
N ASP A 280 -2.25 18.26 15.17
CA ASP A 280 -1.43 19.47 15.28
C ASP A 280 -0.02 19.28 14.74
N GLY A 281 0.59 18.10 15.02
CA GLY A 281 1.91 17.76 14.51
C GLY A 281 1.90 17.54 13.00
N GLU A 282 0.86 16.92 12.47
CA GLU A 282 0.66 16.73 11.03
C GLU A 282 0.46 18.07 10.31
N GLU A 283 -0.30 19.01 10.89
CA GLU A 283 -0.50 20.35 10.35
C GLU A 283 0.83 21.11 10.27
N LYS A 284 1.61 21.13 11.34
CA LYS A 284 2.95 21.75 11.36
C LYS A 284 3.90 21.12 10.34
N MET A 285 3.86 19.81 10.20
CA MET A 285 4.62 19.11 9.17
C MET A 285 4.26 19.61 7.77
N MET A 286 2.95 19.72 7.49
CA MET A 286 2.45 20.20 6.20
C MET A 286 2.81 21.68 5.95
N GLU A 287 2.78 22.53 6.99
CA GLU A 287 3.24 23.92 6.91
C GLU A 287 4.70 24.00 6.45
N VAL A 288 5.57 23.14 7.00
CA VAL A 288 6.99 23.10 6.60
C VAL A 288 7.14 22.66 5.15
N VAL A 289 6.37 21.67 4.69
CA VAL A 289 6.38 21.25 3.27
C VAL A 289 5.95 22.40 2.37
N ARG A 290 4.86 23.11 2.73
CA ARG A 290 4.29 24.22 1.96
C ARG A 290 5.17 25.47 1.88
N GLN A 291 6.20 25.60 2.73
CA GLN A 291 7.18 26.68 2.62
C GLN A 291 7.99 26.63 1.31
N THR A 292 8.13 25.45 0.70
CA THR A 292 9.03 25.24 -0.44
C THR A 292 8.42 24.39 -1.58
N TYR A 293 7.20 23.87 -1.40
CA TYR A 293 6.49 23.09 -2.42
C TYR A 293 5.03 23.53 -2.54
N ASP A 294 4.69 24.12 -3.69
CA ASP A 294 3.33 24.62 -4.00
C ASP A 294 2.50 23.61 -4.83
N GLY A 295 3.12 22.52 -5.25
CA GLY A 295 2.46 21.51 -6.07
C GLY A 295 1.39 20.71 -5.31
N PRO A 296 0.65 19.84 -6.02
CA PRO A 296 -0.42 19.04 -5.42
C PRO A 296 0.15 18.01 -4.44
N VAL A 297 -0.25 18.12 -3.16
CA VAL A 297 0.09 17.17 -2.11
C VAL A 297 -1.06 16.95 -1.14
N VAL A 298 -1.27 15.69 -0.75
CA VAL A 298 -2.32 15.23 0.17
C VAL A 298 -1.68 14.54 1.37
N LEU A 299 -2.18 14.85 2.56
CA LEU A 299 -1.91 14.06 3.75
C LEU A 299 -2.78 12.81 3.72
N GLY A 300 -2.16 11.64 3.47
CA GLY A 300 -2.88 10.39 3.36
C GLY A 300 -3.55 9.98 4.67
N GLN A 301 -4.69 9.33 4.55
CA GLN A 301 -5.43 8.71 5.65
C GLN A 301 -5.76 7.26 5.28
N ASP A 302 -6.00 6.45 6.27
CA ASP A 302 -6.42 5.07 6.06
C ASP A 302 -7.67 4.99 5.20
N LEU A 303 -7.66 4.07 4.25
CA LEU A 303 -8.70 3.83 3.26
C LEU A 303 -8.88 4.94 2.20
N MET A 304 -8.08 6.01 2.21
CA MET A 304 -8.05 6.90 1.05
C MET A 304 -7.65 6.11 -0.19
N ALA A 305 -8.37 6.34 -1.27
CA ALA A 305 -8.11 5.71 -2.56
C ALA A 305 -7.92 6.75 -3.66
N PHE A 306 -7.05 6.43 -4.61
CA PHE A 306 -6.72 7.28 -5.75
C PHE A 306 -6.85 6.47 -7.04
N GLU A 307 -7.49 7.05 -8.04
CA GLU A 307 -7.50 6.55 -9.40
C GLU A 307 -6.44 7.29 -10.22
N VAL A 308 -5.51 6.55 -10.79
CA VAL A 308 -4.43 7.05 -11.62
C VAL A 308 -4.75 6.73 -13.08
N GLY A 309 -5.35 7.70 -13.74
CA GLY A 309 -5.70 7.71 -15.16
C GLY A 309 -4.93 8.80 -15.90
N ASP A 310 -5.59 9.53 -16.80
CA ASP A 310 -5.04 10.72 -17.43
C ASP A 310 -4.75 11.83 -16.40
N THR A 311 -5.58 11.89 -15.39
CA THR A 311 -5.40 12.66 -14.16
C THR A 311 -5.33 11.73 -12.96
N VAL A 312 -4.88 12.23 -11.82
CA VAL A 312 -4.96 11.51 -10.55
C VAL A 312 -6.13 12.08 -9.75
N THR A 313 -7.09 11.23 -9.43
CA THR A 313 -8.32 11.63 -8.73
C THR A 313 -8.43 10.86 -7.41
N GLN A 314 -8.67 11.58 -6.31
CA GLN A 314 -9.04 10.94 -5.06
C GLN A 314 -10.48 10.44 -5.15
N LEU A 315 -10.68 9.17 -4.87
CA LEU A 315 -12.01 8.54 -4.82
C LEU A 315 -12.71 8.85 -3.49
N GLN A 316 -14.03 8.92 -3.53
CA GLN A 316 -14.86 9.17 -2.34
C GLN A 316 -15.05 7.89 -1.51
#